data_76c3472ec99344ded6bf886d35cda812
#
_entry.id   76c3472ec99344ded6bf886d35cda812
#
_cell.length_a   1.000
_cell.length_b   1.000
_cell.length_c   1.000
_cell.angle_alpha   90.00
_cell.angle_beta   90.00
_cell.angle_gamma   90.00
#
_symmetry.space_group_name_H-M   'P 1'
#
loop_
_entity.id
_entity.type
_entity.pdbx_description
1 polymer ?
#
loop_
_entity_poly.entity_id
_entity_poly.type
_entity_poly.pdbx_seq_one_letter_code
_entity_poly.pdbx_strand_id
1 'polypeptide(L)'
;MEALTSKVIENKIFENYIEYANLFTEFQSKFLEGLFSRYQSIENGNLVLYYAKETHQDILRQKDFNLSFNLGLEKFWENHSKIKLDKKPLIKIADDTFLPKETVRRKILHLIKQKVLNKKNRKIG
;
A
#
# COMPACT_ATOMS: atom_id res chain seq x y z
N MET A 1 4.09 -34.54 -0.13
CA MET A 1 3.64 -33.15 0.13
C MET A 1 2.88 -32.64 -1.08
N GLU A 2 1.63 -32.27 -0.90
CA GLU A 2 0.83 -31.77 -2.00
C GLU A 2 1.37 -30.42 -2.47
N ALA A 3 1.45 -30.25 -3.80
CA ALA A 3 1.78 -28.96 -4.35
C ALA A 3 0.63 -27.97 -4.09
N LEU A 4 0.96 -26.77 -3.63
CA LEU A 4 -0.03 -25.72 -3.44
C LEU A 4 -0.40 -25.12 -4.80
N THR A 5 -1.41 -25.71 -5.43
CA THR A 5 -1.97 -25.18 -6.66
C THR A 5 -3.16 -24.29 -6.34
N SER A 6 -3.54 -23.43 -7.28
CA SER A 6 -4.73 -22.57 -7.14
C SER A 6 -5.97 -23.39 -6.83
N LYS A 7 -6.11 -24.56 -7.45
CA LYS A 7 -7.26 -25.44 -7.26
C LYS A 7 -7.29 -26.04 -5.85
N VAL A 8 -6.14 -26.43 -5.31
CA VAL A 8 -6.06 -26.97 -3.96
C VAL A 8 -6.45 -25.92 -2.94
N ILE A 9 -5.95 -24.69 -3.11
CA ILE A 9 -6.29 -23.56 -2.24
C ILE A 9 -7.80 -23.25 -2.34
N GLU A 10 -8.34 -23.20 -3.56
CA GLU A 10 -9.74 -22.96 -3.82
C GLU A 10 -10.64 -24.00 -3.13
N ASN A 11 -10.29 -25.28 -3.26
CA ASN A 11 -11.05 -26.35 -2.62
C ASN A 11 -11.04 -26.24 -1.10
N LYS A 12 -9.91 -25.89 -0.50
CA LYS A 12 -9.83 -25.69 0.95
C LYS A 12 -10.69 -24.52 1.41
N ILE A 13 -10.73 -23.44 0.64
CA ILE A 13 -11.59 -22.31 0.93
C ILE A 13 -13.07 -22.73 0.90
N PHE A 14 -13.49 -23.50 -0.10
CA PHE A 14 -14.85 -23.97 -0.20
C PHE A 14 -15.23 -24.92 0.94
N GLU A 15 -14.32 -25.83 1.33
CA GLU A 15 -14.57 -26.77 2.40
C GLU A 15 -14.71 -26.10 3.77
N ASN A 16 -14.00 -25.00 3.98
CA ASN A 16 -13.95 -24.27 5.25
C ASN A 16 -14.40 -22.83 5.10
N TYR A 17 -15.38 -22.60 4.24
CA TYR A 17 -15.78 -21.26 3.82
C TYR A 17 -16.04 -20.31 4.99
N ILE A 18 -16.84 -20.75 5.99
CA ILE A 18 -17.23 -19.84 7.07
C ILE A 18 -16.04 -19.44 7.95
N GLU A 19 -15.09 -20.36 8.16
CA GLU A 19 -13.90 -20.07 8.95
C GLU A 19 -13.03 -19.03 8.24
N TYR A 20 -12.78 -19.21 6.93
CA TYR A 20 -11.98 -18.27 6.17
C TYR A 20 -12.68 -16.93 6.01
N ALA A 21 -13.98 -16.94 5.78
CA ALA A 21 -14.77 -15.71 5.69
C ALA A 21 -14.70 -14.91 6.99
N ASN A 22 -14.80 -15.59 8.13
CA ASN A 22 -14.70 -14.94 9.43
C ASN A 22 -13.30 -14.34 9.65
N LEU A 23 -12.25 -15.10 9.36
CA LEU A 23 -10.88 -14.60 9.50
C LEU A 23 -10.64 -13.38 8.61
N PHE A 24 -11.12 -13.43 7.38
CA PHE A 24 -10.99 -12.33 6.45
C PHE A 24 -11.73 -11.08 6.92
N THR A 25 -12.94 -11.25 7.42
CA THR A 25 -13.76 -10.15 7.95
C THR A 25 -13.09 -9.53 9.19
N GLU A 26 -12.60 -10.36 10.11
CA GLU A 26 -11.85 -9.86 11.27
C GLU A 26 -10.62 -9.07 10.86
N PHE A 27 -9.87 -9.59 9.90
CA PHE A 27 -8.69 -8.91 9.38
C PHE A 27 -9.05 -7.54 8.81
N GLN A 28 -10.10 -7.47 7.98
CA GLN A 28 -10.53 -6.21 7.38
C GLN A 28 -10.97 -5.21 8.45
N SER A 29 -11.72 -5.67 9.45
CA SER A 29 -12.19 -4.82 10.54
C SER A 29 -11.03 -4.22 11.32
N LYS A 30 -10.08 -5.04 11.73
CA LYS A 30 -8.90 -4.59 12.46
C LYS A 30 -8.02 -3.67 11.62
N PHE A 31 -7.92 -3.95 10.33
CA PHE A 31 -7.16 -3.12 9.42
C PHE A 31 -7.75 -1.71 9.31
N LEU A 32 -9.07 -1.60 9.15
CA LEU A 32 -9.75 -0.31 9.09
C LEU A 32 -9.64 0.46 10.40
N GLU A 33 -9.78 -0.23 11.53
CA GLU A 33 -9.59 0.38 12.85
C GLU A 33 -8.19 0.95 12.99
N GLY A 34 -7.18 0.20 12.53
CA GLY A 34 -5.79 0.64 12.56
C GLY A 34 -5.56 1.88 11.70
N LEU A 35 -6.15 1.92 10.51
CA LEU A 35 -6.06 3.08 9.63
C LEU A 35 -6.68 4.32 10.28
N PHE A 36 -7.88 4.16 10.82
CA PHE A 36 -8.56 5.27 11.46
C PHE A 36 -7.79 5.78 12.69
N SER A 37 -7.30 4.85 13.51
CA SER A 37 -6.52 5.20 14.70
C SER A 37 -5.23 5.94 14.37
N ARG A 38 -4.53 5.53 13.31
CA ARG A 38 -3.24 6.13 12.93
C ARG A 38 -3.40 7.46 12.21
N TYR A 39 -4.38 7.56 11.32
CA TYR A 39 -4.48 8.69 10.39
C TYR A 39 -5.71 9.55 10.61
N GLN A 40 -6.53 9.20 11.59
CA GLN A 40 -7.72 9.94 12.04
C GLN A 40 -8.85 10.05 11.01
N SER A 41 -8.68 9.47 9.82
CA SER A 41 -9.75 9.34 8.86
C SER A 41 -9.45 8.21 7.90
N ILE A 42 -10.50 7.61 7.36
CA ILE A 42 -10.36 6.55 6.35
C ILE A 42 -9.79 7.13 5.06
N GLU A 43 -10.14 8.35 4.72
CA GLU A 43 -9.61 9.01 3.52
C GLU A 43 -8.10 9.24 3.61
N ASN A 44 -7.60 9.70 4.76
CA ASN A 44 -6.17 9.85 4.98
C ASN A 44 -5.46 8.50 4.90
N GLY A 45 -6.04 7.47 5.54
CA GLY A 45 -5.51 6.11 5.47
C GLY A 45 -5.45 5.60 4.04
N ASN A 46 -6.49 5.86 3.25
CA ASN A 46 -6.54 5.45 1.85
C ASN A 46 -5.43 6.12 1.03
N LEU A 47 -5.16 7.39 1.27
CA LEU A 47 -4.07 8.09 0.59
C LEU A 47 -2.71 7.51 0.97
N VAL A 48 -2.48 7.19 2.24
CA VAL A 48 -1.24 6.56 2.68
C VAL A 48 -1.07 5.20 2.02
N LEU A 49 -2.13 4.40 1.97
CA LEU A 49 -2.11 3.09 1.29
C LEU A 49 -1.86 3.24 -0.20
N TYR A 50 -2.41 4.25 -0.83
CA TYR A 50 -2.16 4.55 -2.23
C TYR A 50 -0.67 4.74 -2.48
N TYR A 51 -0.02 5.56 -1.67
CA TYR A 51 1.42 5.79 -1.80
C TYR A 51 2.23 4.54 -1.50
N ALA A 52 1.85 3.78 -0.49
CA ALA A 52 2.53 2.52 -0.17
C ALA A 52 2.43 1.54 -1.33
N LYS A 53 1.24 1.38 -1.91
CA LYS A 53 1.00 0.51 -3.05
C LYS A 53 1.84 0.93 -4.25
N GLU A 54 1.85 2.23 -4.57
CA GLU A 54 2.63 2.75 -5.70
C GLU A 54 4.13 2.56 -5.47
N THR A 55 4.58 2.78 -4.25
CA THR A 55 5.98 2.56 -3.87
C THR A 55 6.36 1.08 -4.06
N HIS A 56 5.53 0.17 -3.55
CA HIS A 56 5.79 -1.26 -3.71
C HIS A 56 5.83 -1.67 -5.18
N GLN A 57 4.93 -1.12 -5.99
CA GLN A 57 4.92 -1.40 -7.43
C GLN A 57 6.15 -0.87 -8.13
N ASP A 58 6.60 0.33 -7.76
CA ASP A 58 7.83 0.90 -8.31
C ASP A 58 9.04 0.04 -7.97
N ILE A 59 9.11 -0.45 -6.74
CA ILE A 59 10.17 -1.36 -6.30
C ILE A 59 10.14 -2.65 -7.11
N LEU A 60 8.96 -3.24 -7.28
CA LEU A 60 8.81 -4.48 -8.05
C LEU A 60 9.19 -4.29 -9.51
N ARG A 61 8.90 -3.12 -10.10
CA ARG A 61 9.31 -2.82 -11.49
C ARG A 61 10.83 -2.71 -11.63
N GLN A 62 11.52 -2.31 -10.56
CA GLN A 62 12.98 -2.18 -10.56
C GLN A 62 13.70 -3.48 -10.21
N LYS A 63 12.95 -4.56 -10.01
CA LYS A 63 13.48 -5.89 -9.75
C LYS A 63 14.55 -6.31 -10.76
N ASP A 64 14.33 -5.99 -12.03
CA ASP A 64 15.23 -6.37 -13.12
C ASP A 64 16.53 -5.58 -13.16
N PHE A 65 16.67 -4.57 -12.30
CA PHE A 65 17.86 -3.74 -12.20
C PHE A 65 18.79 -4.16 -11.06
N ASN A 66 18.89 -5.46 -10.81
CA ASN A 66 19.79 -6.05 -9.80
C ASN A 66 19.41 -5.82 -8.34
N LEU A 67 18.18 -5.39 -8.07
CA LEU A 67 17.69 -5.40 -6.71
C LEU A 67 17.24 -6.82 -6.37
N SER A 68 17.88 -7.42 -5.37
CA SER A 68 17.50 -8.75 -4.93
C SER A 68 16.30 -8.65 -3.99
N PHE A 69 15.16 -9.18 -4.40
CA PHE A 69 13.94 -9.17 -3.59
C PHE A 69 13.90 -10.30 -2.57
N ASN A 70 14.95 -11.12 -2.53
CA ASN A 70 15.16 -12.08 -1.46
C ASN A 70 15.91 -11.46 -0.28
N LEU A 71 16.09 -10.15 -0.31
CA LEU A 71 16.76 -9.45 0.78
C LEU A 71 15.86 -9.45 2.02
N GLY A 72 16.46 -9.71 3.17
CA GLY A 72 15.80 -9.49 4.43
C GLY A 72 15.53 -8.01 4.67
N LEU A 73 14.72 -7.71 5.68
CA LEU A 73 14.30 -6.35 6.00
C LEU A 73 15.49 -5.39 6.19
N GLU A 74 16.55 -5.85 6.86
CA GLU A 74 17.75 -5.02 7.06
C GLU A 74 18.38 -4.58 5.76
N LYS A 75 18.59 -5.53 4.84
CA LYS A 75 19.22 -5.23 3.54
C LYS A 75 18.33 -4.34 2.67
N PHE A 76 17.02 -4.52 2.76
CA PHE A 76 16.10 -3.62 2.09
C PHE A 76 16.31 -2.18 2.56
N TRP A 77 16.35 -1.95 3.87
CA TRP A 77 16.56 -0.62 4.43
C TRP A 77 17.93 -0.04 4.10
N GLU A 78 18.98 -0.87 4.04
CA GLU A 78 20.31 -0.43 3.64
C GLU A 78 20.32 0.08 2.20
N ASN A 79 19.50 -0.48 1.33
CA ASN A 79 19.49 -0.16 -0.10
C ASN A 79 18.31 0.70 -0.54
N HIS A 80 17.43 1.10 0.38
CA HIS A 80 16.21 1.83 0.01
C HIS A 80 16.48 3.17 -0.71
N SER A 81 17.58 3.83 -0.39
CA SER A 81 17.96 5.09 -1.04
C SER A 81 18.33 4.92 -2.51
N LYS A 82 18.64 3.70 -2.93
CA LYS A 82 18.97 3.38 -4.33
C LYS A 82 17.72 3.14 -5.17
N ILE A 83 16.57 3.01 -4.54
CA ILE A 83 15.31 2.76 -5.22
C ILE A 83 14.76 4.09 -5.72
N LYS A 84 14.48 4.14 -7.02
CA LYS A 84 13.85 5.31 -7.63
C LYS A 84 12.34 5.19 -7.51
N LEU A 85 11.70 6.23 -6.99
CA LEU A 85 10.26 6.29 -6.86
C LEU A 85 9.71 7.32 -7.81
N ASP A 86 8.68 6.95 -8.56
CA ASP A 86 8.01 7.87 -9.47
C ASP A 86 7.11 8.80 -8.69
N LYS A 87 7.17 10.08 -9.05
CA LYS A 87 6.26 11.08 -8.49
C LYS A 87 4.92 11.00 -9.20
N LYS A 88 3.84 11.08 -8.46
CA LYS A 88 2.49 11.01 -9.02
C LYS A 88 1.86 12.40 -9.05
N PRO A 89 1.31 12.85 -10.20
CA PRO A 89 0.60 14.12 -10.24
C PRO A 89 -0.72 14.05 -9.46
N LEU A 90 -1.13 15.18 -8.91
CA LEU A 90 -2.35 15.24 -8.10
C LEU A 90 -3.59 14.76 -8.84
N ILE A 91 -3.69 15.06 -10.14
CA ILE A 91 -4.84 14.64 -10.91
C ILE A 91 -4.96 13.11 -10.97
N LYS A 92 -3.84 12.42 -11.11
CA LYS A 92 -3.82 10.96 -11.13
C LYS A 92 -4.24 10.39 -9.78
N ILE A 93 -3.74 10.97 -8.71
CA ILE A 93 -4.09 10.54 -7.35
C ILE A 93 -5.58 10.74 -7.10
N ALA A 94 -6.12 11.88 -7.50
CA ALA A 94 -7.54 12.17 -7.37
C ALA A 94 -8.40 11.17 -8.14
N ASP A 95 -8.01 10.88 -9.38
CA ASP A 95 -8.74 9.91 -10.22
C ASP A 95 -8.69 8.51 -9.61
N ASP A 96 -7.53 8.07 -9.14
CA ASP A 96 -7.34 6.72 -8.59
C ASP A 96 -8.03 6.53 -7.24
N THR A 97 -8.14 7.59 -6.43
CA THR A 97 -8.74 7.52 -5.09
C THR A 97 -10.20 7.94 -5.06
N PHE A 98 -10.73 8.42 -6.18
CA PHE A 98 -12.11 8.94 -6.29
C PHE A 98 -12.38 10.12 -5.36
N LEU A 99 -11.35 10.91 -5.07
CA LEU A 99 -11.48 12.11 -4.25
C LEU A 99 -11.29 13.36 -5.12
N PRO A 100 -11.93 14.47 -4.77
CA PRO A 100 -11.69 15.72 -5.48
C PRO A 100 -10.23 16.16 -5.38
N LYS A 101 -9.70 16.74 -6.45
CA LYS A 101 -8.29 17.16 -6.51
C LYS A 101 -7.90 18.07 -5.35
N GLU A 102 -8.74 19.02 -5.02
CA GLU A 102 -8.47 19.96 -3.92
C GLU A 102 -8.45 19.25 -2.57
N THR A 103 -9.33 18.28 -2.37
CA THR A 103 -9.33 17.45 -1.15
C THR A 103 -8.04 16.67 -1.05
N VAL A 104 -7.60 16.05 -2.15
CA VAL A 104 -6.34 15.30 -2.19
C VAL A 104 -5.17 16.22 -1.83
N ARG A 105 -5.09 17.38 -2.47
CA ARG A 105 -4.03 18.35 -2.22
C ARG A 105 -3.94 18.73 -0.74
N ARG A 106 -5.06 19.07 -0.16
CA ARG A 106 -5.14 19.49 1.25
C ARG A 106 -4.73 18.37 2.20
N LYS A 107 -5.22 17.15 1.95
CA LYS A 107 -4.91 16.01 2.81
C LYS A 107 -3.45 15.57 2.67
N ILE A 108 -2.89 15.63 1.48
CA ILE A 108 -1.47 15.33 1.26
C ILE A 108 -0.59 16.32 2.02
N LEU A 109 -0.89 17.61 1.92
CA LEU A 109 -0.14 18.63 2.64
C LEU A 109 -0.19 18.41 4.15
N HIS A 110 -1.35 18.04 4.65
CA HIS A 110 -1.51 17.72 6.07
C HIS A 110 -0.67 16.49 6.48
N LEU A 111 -0.68 15.45 5.67
CA LEU A 111 0.12 14.24 5.94
C LEU A 111 1.62 14.52 5.88
N ILE A 112 2.06 15.43 5.02
CA ILE A 112 3.46 15.86 4.99
C ILE A 112 3.81 16.62 6.27
N LYS A 113 2.93 17.51 6.69
CA LYS A 113 3.13 18.27 7.92
C LYS A 113 3.23 17.36 9.13
N GLN A 114 2.48 16.25 9.13
CA GLN A 114 2.56 15.22 10.18
C GLN A 114 3.72 14.25 9.98
N LYS A 115 4.54 14.44 8.95
CA LYS A 115 5.69 13.60 8.61
C LYS A 115 5.31 12.16 8.23
N VAL A 116 4.06 11.91 7.87
CA VAL A 116 3.61 10.62 7.37
C VAL A 116 4.06 10.44 5.91
N LEU A 117 3.98 11.50 5.11
CA LEU A 117 4.45 11.50 3.72
C LEU A 117 5.64 12.43 3.57
N ASN A 118 6.52 12.08 2.63
CA ASN A 118 7.70 12.86 2.32
C ASN A 118 7.46 13.66 1.03
N LYS A 119 7.75 14.95 1.07
CA LYS A 119 7.60 15.83 -0.09
C LYS A 119 8.42 15.37 -1.30
N LYS A 120 9.55 14.72 -1.07
CA LYS A 120 10.43 14.24 -2.16
C LYS A 120 9.83 13.11 -2.98
N ASN A 121 8.90 12.34 -2.41
CA ASN A 121 8.36 11.14 -3.02
C ASN A 121 7.04 11.37 -3.75
N ARG A 122 6.64 12.63 -3.92
CA ARG A 122 5.42 12.96 -4.62
C ARG A 122 5.55 14.29 -5.34
N LYS A 123 4.72 14.47 -6.37
CA LYS A 123 4.63 15.72 -7.10
C LYS A 123 3.33 16.41 -6.72
N ILE A 124 3.44 17.63 -6.20
CA ILE A 124 2.29 18.51 -6.06
C ILE A 124 2.22 19.32 -7.34
N GLY A 125 1.19 19.07 -8.11
CA GLY A 125 0.96 19.82 -9.34
C GLY A 125 0.42 21.19 -9.07
#